data_06fc94402e55c4b1e83f7a3714d68b62
#
_entry.id   06fc94402e55c4b1e83f7a3714d68b62
#
_cell.length_a   1.000
_cell.length_b   1.000
_cell.length_c   1.000
_cell.angle_alpha   90.00
_cell.angle_beta   90.00
_cell.angle_gamma   90.00
#
_symmetry.space_group_name_H-M   'P 1'
#
loop_
_entity.id
_entity.type
_entity.pdbx_description
1 polymer ?
#
loop_
_entity_poly.entity_id
_entity_poly.type
_entity_poly.pdbx_seq_one_letter_code
_entity_poly.pdbx_strand_id
1 'polypeptide(L)'
;RPSRRSVLLGGAAALGLAAAGTGWALDRFVVEHVEIDDVDAFEAATASTADTAAGAGTATIAVETRRQGSGDDLVTYYVADLLLSDATALRSAFADDAFGENIVDTTSSIAAANDAAFAINGDYYGFRSTGIVIRNGVAFRDEGAREGLALYRDGHAEVYDETATTADALVAAGVWHTLSFGPAVVRDGAVVDGIDRVEVDTNFGNHSIQGLQPRTCVGVGGSGHLVMVVVDGRSTGYSAGVTLPGLAAIMLGLGCTTAYNIDGGGSSTMYHDGALVNRPLGKGTERGTSDILYVPVSAT
;
A
#
# COMPACT_ATOMS: atom_id res chain seq x y z
N ARG A 1 54.31 10.31 15.16
CA ARG A 1 53.26 11.35 15.07
C ARG A 1 52.90 11.47 13.58
N PRO A 2 51.61 11.38 13.18
CA PRO A 2 51.24 11.53 11.77
C PRO A 2 51.58 12.93 11.27
N SER A 3 52.00 13.05 10.01
CA SER A 3 52.37 14.34 9.41
C SER A 3 51.14 15.22 9.21
N ARG A 4 51.31 16.55 9.27
CA ARG A 4 50.20 17.51 9.03
C ARG A 4 49.51 17.27 7.67
N ARG A 5 50.23 16.79 6.66
CA ARG A 5 49.66 16.40 5.35
C ARG A 5 48.73 15.19 5.42
N SER A 6 49.07 14.16 6.23
CA SER A 6 48.25 12.98 6.42
C SER A 6 46.94 13.31 7.14
N VAL A 7 46.96 14.26 8.07
CA VAL A 7 45.75 14.72 8.77
C VAL A 7 44.83 15.54 7.86
N LEU A 8 45.38 16.39 7.00
CA LEU A 8 44.61 17.19 6.04
C LEU A 8 44.01 16.33 4.94
N LEU A 9 44.73 15.33 4.42
CA LEU A 9 44.20 14.38 3.44
C LEU A 9 43.14 13.47 4.04
N GLY A 10 43.30 13.02 5.28
CA GLY A 10 42.28 12.22 5.99
C GLY A 10 41.02 13.03 6.31
N GLY A 11 41.16 14.31 6.68
CA GLY A 11 40.03 15.20 6.93
C GLY A 11 39.23 15.53 5.66
N ALA A 12 39.90 15.79 4.54
CA ALA A 12 39.24 16.05 3.26
C ALA A 12 38.50 14.80 2.72
N ALA A 13 39.07 13.60 2.89
CA ALA A 13 38.44 12.36 2.50
C ALA A 13 37.18 12.05 3.39
N ALA A 14 37.28 12.30 4.70
CA ALA A 14 36.15 12.11 5.60
C ALA A 14 35.00 13.10 5.34
N LEU A 15 35.32 14.36 5.02
CA LEU A 15 34.31 15.36 4.62
C LEU A 15 33.68 15.01 3.27
N GLY A 16 34.48 14.51 2.31
CA GLY A 16 33.98 14.07 1.00
C GLY A 16 33.03 12.86 1.11
N LEU A 17 33.36 11.89 1.96
CA LEU A 17 32.49 10.72 2.22
C LEU A 17 31.20 11.10 2.98
N ALA A 18 31.30 12.03 3.92
CA ALA A 18 30.10 12.54 4.63
C ALA A 18 29.20 13.33 3.68
N ALA A 19 29.75 14.18 2.82
CA ALA A 19 28.96 14.92 1.82
C ALA A 19 28.34 14.02 0.75
N ALA A 20 29.04 12.99 0.30
CA ALA A 20 28.51 12.00 -0.64
C ALA A 20 27.42 11.16 0.01
N GLY A 21 27.59 10.75 1.28
CA GLY A 21 26.59 10.00 2.03
C GLY A 21 25.33 10.81 2.32
N THR A 22 25.45 12.10 2.67
CA THR A 22 24.29 12.98 2.85
C THR A 22 23.59 13.27 1.53
N GLY A 23 24.35 13.51 0.43
CA GLY A 23 23.79 13.70 -0.90
C GLY A 23 22.98 12.47 -1.36
N TRP A 24 23.55 11.29 -1.22
CA TRP A 24 22.85 10.03 -1.54
C TRP A 24 21.59 9.82 -0.68
N ALA A 25 21.66 10.10 0.63
CA ALA A 25 20.51 9.94 1.51
C ALA A 25 19.39 10.93 1.20
N LEU A 26 19.74 12.18 0.85
CA LEU A 26 18.74 13.17 0.43
C LEU A 26 18.09 12.76 -0.90
N ASP A 27 18.89 12.36 -1.88
CA ASP A 27 18.39 11.89 -3.17
C ASP A 27 17.47 10.67 -3.00
N ARG A 28 17.91 9.68 -2.21
CA ARG A 28 17.17 8.42 -2.03
C ARG A 28 15.88 8.54 -1.22
N PHE A 29 15.79 9.48 -0.27
CA PHE A 29 14.69 9.50 0.71
C PHE A 29 13.92 10.81 0.79
N VAL A 30 14.33 11.84 0.07
CA VAL A 30 13.75 13.19 0.21
C VAL A 30 13.48 13.84 -1.14
N VAL A 31 14.39 13.68 -2.11
CA VAL A 31 14.20 14.29 -3.44
C VAL A 31 13.14 13.52 -4.21
N GLU A 32 12.15 14.22 -4.71
CA GLU A 32 11.12 13.64 -5.58
C GLU A 32 11.71 13.31 -6.95
N HIS A 33 11.43 12.09 -7.43
CA HIS A 33 11.81 11.63 -8.76
C HIS A 33 10.53 11.39 -9.56
N VAL A 34 10.05 12.42 -10.23
CA VAL A 34 8.84 12.36 -11.04
C VAL A 34 9.13 11.63 -12.35
N GLU A 35 8.39 10.55 -12.61
CA GLU A 35 8.43 9.79 -13.87
C GLU A 35 7.28 10.19 -14.79
N ILE A 36 6.10 10.45 -14.21
CA ILE A 36 4.88 10.92 -14.90
C ILE A 36 4.33 12.08 -14.07
N ASP A 37 4.18 13.26 -14.66
CA ASP A 37 3.78 14.52 -14.00
C ASP A 37 2.29 14.86 -14.13
N ASP A 38 1.52 14.05 -14.84
CA ASP A 38 0.07 14.17 -15.03
C ASP A 38 -0.48 12.76 -15.28
N VAL A 39 -0.86 12.10 -14.18
CA VAL A 39 -1.35 10.71 -14.22
C VAL A 39 -2.69 10.62 -14.91
N ASP A 40 -3.59 11.57 -14.69
CA ASP A 40 -4.91 11.59 -15.31
C ASP A 40 -4.79 11.67 -16.85
N ALA A 41 -3.90 12.52 -17.37
CA ALA A 41 -3.63 12.60 -18.79
C ALA A 41 -2.96 11.34 -19.34
N PHE A 42 -2.04 10.72 -18.59
CA PHE A 42 -1.39 9.47 -18.96
C PHE A 42 -2.38 8.29 -19.01
N GLU A 43 -3.24 8.15 -17.98
CA GLU A 43 -4.31 7.14 -17.98
C GLU A 43 -5.25 7.34 -19.17
N ALA A 44 -5.72 8.57 -19.41
CA ALA A 44 -6.62 8.88 -20.51
C ALA A 44 -6.00 8.58 -21.89
N ALA A 45 -4.70 8.77 -22.04
CA ALA A 45 -3.99 8.49 -23.30
C ALA A 45 -3.72 7.00 -23.52
N THR A 46 -3.59 6.22 -22.41
CA THR A 46 -3.22 4.81 -22.43
C THR A 46 -4.44 3.89 -22.37
N ALA A 47 -5.54 4.36 -21.75
CA ALA A 47 -6.76 3.60 -21.57
C ALA A 47 -7.32 3.10 -22.91
N SER A 48 -7.67 1.81 -22.96
CA SER A 48 -8.39 1.25 -24.10
C SER A 48 -9.85 1.72 -24.10
N THR A 49 -10.56 1.58 -25.24
CA THR A 49 -11.99 1.87 -25.30
C THR A 49 -12.83 1.02 -24.35
N ALA A 50 -12.32 -0.11 -23.88
CA ALA A 50 -12.91 -0.91 -22.81
C ALA A 50 -12.74 -0.26 -21.43
N ASP A 51 -11.69 0.54 -21.24
CA ASP A 51 -11.39 1.23 -19.99
C ASP A 51 -12.26 2.48 -19.79
N THR A 52 -12.65 3.15 -20.86
CA THR A 52 -13.58 4.29 -20.80
C THR A 52 -15.01 3.90 -20.35
N ALA A 53 -15.37 2.62 -20.41
CA ALA A 53 -16.58 2.08 -19.80
C ALA A 53 -16.36 1.69 -18.32
N ALA A 54 -15.11 1.61 -17.87
CA ALA A 54 -14.75 1.36 -16.48
C ALA A 54 -15.08 2.61 -15.64
N GLY A 55 -15.76 2.42 -14.52
CA GLY A 55 -16.25 3.50 -13.65
C GLY A 55 -17.78 3.62 -13.62
N ALA A 56 -18.50 2.75 -14.35
CA ALA A 56 -19.94 2.57 -14.19
C ALA A 56 -20.31 1.61 -13.05
N GLY A 57 -19.30 1.00 -12.38
CA GLY A 57 -19.51 0.11 -11.24
C GLY A 57 -20.01 0.88 -10.01
N THR A 58 -20.84 0.19 -9.19
CA THR A 58 -21.30 0.70 -7.91
C THR A 58 -20.72 -0.10 -6.75
N ALA A 59 -20.60 0.51 -5.60
CA ALA A 59 -20.11 -0.09 -4.38
C ALA A 59 -21.13 0.08 -3.24
N THR A 60 -21.31 -0.96 -2.44
CA THR A 60 -21.90 -0.82 -1.11
C THR A 60 -20.79 -0.93 -0.10
N ILE A 61 -20.68 0.04 0.80
CA ILE A 61 -19.59 0.14 1.76
C ILE A 61 -20.17 0.04 3.18
N ALA A 62 -19.65 -0.89 3.97
CA ALA A 62 -19.94 -0.96 5.40
C ALA A 62 -18.64 -0.89 6.20
N VAL A 63 -18.53 0.08 7.10
CA VAL A 63 -17.33 0.28 7.92
C VAL A 63 -17.65 0.03 9.39
N GLU A 64 -16.85 -0.79 10.05
CA GLU A 64 -17.02 -1.08 11.47
C GLU A 64 -15.70 -1.04 12.24
N THR A 65 -15.79 -0.72 13.52
CA THR A 65 -14.66 -0.79 14.46
C THR A 65 -14.75 -2.08 15.27
N ARG A 66 -13.68 -2.83 15.30
CA ARG A 66 -13.55 -4.04 16.13
C ARG A 66 -12.42 -3.93 17.13
N ARG A 67 -12.57 -4.63 18.25
CA ARG A 67 -11.54 -4.73 19.28
C ARG A 67 -11.40 -6.16 19.77
N GLN A 68 -10.15 -6.57 20.02
CA GLN A 68 -9.84 -7.88 20.59
C GLN A 68 -8.70 -7.74 21.62
N GLY A 69 -8.62 -8.70 22.56
CA GLY A 69 -7.64 -8.63 23.65
C GLY A 69 -8.03 -7.65 24.75
N SER A 70 -7.12 -7.38 25.66
CA SER A 70 -7.30 -6.45 26.77
C SER A 70 -5.95 -5.98 27.32
N GLY A 71 -5.93 -4.87 28.06
CA GLY A 71 -4.71 -4.32 28.63
C GLY A 71 -3.68 -3.96 27.54
N ASP A 72 -2.45 -4.42 27.73
CA ASP A 72 -1.36 -4.15 26.79
C ASP A 72 -1.47 -4.94 25.47
N ASP A 73 -2.29 -6.00 25.45
CA ASP A 73 -2.56 -6.82 24.26
C ASP A 73 -3.84 -6.38 23.52
N LEU A 74 -4.43 -5.23 23.90
CA LEU A 74 -5.59 -4.68 23.20
C LEU A 74 -5.22 -4.31 21.77
N VAL A 75 -6.00 -4.81 20.81
CA VAL A 75 -5.92 -4.49 19.39
C VAL A 75 -7.21 -3.82 18.95
N THR A 76 -7.10 -2.65 18.36
CA THR A 76 -8.21 -1.94 17.71
C THR A 76 -7.98 -1.98 16.21
N TYR A 77 -8.98 -2.42 15.46
CA TYR A 77 -8.92 -2.48 14.01
C TYR A 77 -10.26 -2.11 13.38
N TYR A 78 -10.19 -1.71 12.14
CA TYR A 78 -11.30 -1.22 11.35
C TYR A 78 -11.44 -2.09 10.12
N VAL A 79 -12.67 -2.48 9.86
CA VAL A 79 -13.04 -3.36 8.74
C VAL A 79 -13.94 -2.57 7.82
N ALA A 80 -13.54 -2.47 6.58
CA ALA A 80 -14.42 -2.03 5.50
C ALA A 80 -14.79 -3.26 4.66
N ASP A 81 -16.08 -3.53 4.58
CA ASP A 81 -16.70 -4.57 3.76
C ASP A 81 -17.29 -3.89 2.52
N LEU A 82 -16.76 -4.21 1.35
CA LEU A 82 -17.14 -3.61 0.08
C LEU A 82 -17.73 -4.66 -0.85
N LEU A 83 -18.97 -4.43 -1.26
CA LEU A 83 -19.62 -5.20 -2.32
C LEU A 83 -19.63 -4.36 -3.59
N LEU A 84 -18.84 -4.77 -4.57
CA LEU A 84 -18.69 -4.09 -5.85
C LEU A 84 -19.55 -4.78 -6.91
N SER A 85 -20.36 -4.02 -7.64
CA SER A 85 -21.08 -4.55 -8.81
C SER A 85 -20.12 -4.85 -9.98
N ASP A 86 -19.01 -4.14 -10.02
CA ASP A 86 -17.87 -4.26 -10.94
C ASP A 86 -16.62 -3.82 -10.20
N ALA A 87 -15.54 -4.57 -10.33
CA ALA A 87 -14.30 -4.28 -9.60
C ALA A 87 -13.66 -2.94 -10.00
N THR A 88 -14.05 -2.36 -11.14
CA THR A 88 -13.59 -1.03 -11.57
C THR A 88 -14.20 0.11 -10.75
N ALA A 89 -15.19 -0.16 -9.88
CA ALA A 89 -15.64 0.78 -8.86
C ALA A 89 -14.57 1.07 -7.80
N LEU A 90 -13.63 0.15 -7.58
CA LEU A 90 -12.40 0.41 -6.82
C LEU A 90 -11.40 1.11 -7.73
N ARG A 91 -10.98 2.30 -7.36
CA ARG A 91 -10.01 3.12 -8.09
C ARG A 91 -8.71 3.27 -7.28
N SER A 92 -7.68 3.73 -7.94
CA SER A 92 -6.47 4.24 -7.29
C SER A 92 -6.21 5.68 -7.75
N ALA A 93 -5.66 6.49 -6.84
CA ALA A 93 -5.18 7.82 -7.15
C ALA A 93 -3.80 8.03 -6.51
N PHE A 94 -2.95 8.76 -7.20
CA PHE A 94 -1.58 9.06 -6.79
C PHE A 94 -1.49 10.40 -6.05
N ALA A 95 -0.51 10.52 -5.17
CA ALA A 95 -0.17 11.79 -4.54
C ALA A 95 0.22 12.82 -5.61
N ASP A 96 -0.31 14.04 -5.50
CA ASP A 96 -0.03 15.16 -6.41
C ASP A 96 -0.33 14.88 -7.89
N ASP A 97 -1.19 13.88 -8.19
CA ASP A 97 -1.46 13.39 -9.55
C ASP A 97 -0.18 13.03 -10.32
N ALA A 98 0.84 12.53 -9.63
CA ALA A 98 2.15 12.21 -10.18
C ALA A 98 2.64 10.83 -9.77
N PHE A 99 3.29 10.13 -10.71
CA PHE A 99 3.92 8.84 -10.45
C PHE A 99 5.44 8.99 -10.43
N GLY A 100 6.08 8.37 -9.42
CA GLY A 100 7.52 8.39 -9.24
C GLY A 100 7.94 8.00 -7.83
N GLU A 101 9.21 8.27 -7.47
CA GLU A 101 9.71 8.00 -6.11
C GLU A 101 9.66 9.25 -5.23
N ASN A 102 9.40 9.05 -3.92
CA ASN A 102 9.31 10.06 -2.87
C ASN A 102 8.18 11.10 -3.01
N ILE A 103 7.24 10.91 -3.94
CA ILE A 103 6.04 11.75 -4.08
C ILE A 103 5.00 11.23 -3.09
N VAL A 104 4.59 12.05 -2.13
CA VAL A 104 3.71 11.61 -1.04
C VAL A 104 2.77 12.71 -0.57
N ASP A 105 1.54 12.34 -0.26
CA ASP A 105 0.59 13.15 0.49
C ASP A 105 -0.18 12.26 1.48
N THR A 106 -1.00 12.82 2.34
CA THR A 106 -1.80 12.04 3.28
C THR A 106 -2.93 11.32 2.55
N THR A 107 -3.31 10.13 3.04
CA THR A 107 -4.46 9.38 2.50
C THR A 107 -5.71 10.26 2.44
N SER A 108 -5.96 11.07 3.48
CA SER A 108 -7.12 11.96 3.53
C SER A 108 -7.06 13.10 2.51
N SER A 109 -5.88 13.65 2.22
CA SER A 109 -5.71 14.70 1.19
C SER A 109 -5.97 14.14 -0.20
N ILE A 110 -5.34 12.99 -0.54
CA ILE A 110 -5.54 12.35 -1.85
C ILE A 110 -7.01 11.95 -2.01
N ALA A 111 -7.64 11.38 -0.96
CA ALA A 111 -9.04 10.99 -0.97
C ALA A 111 -9.98 12.19 -1.21
N ALA A 112 -9.72 13.33 -0.55
CA ALA A 112 -10.51 14.53 -0.71
C ALA A 112 -10.34 15.16 -2.12
N ALA A 113 -9.14 15.11 -2.69
CA ALA A 113 -8.88 15.61 -4.04
C ALA A 113 -9.58 14.77 -5.13
N ASN A 114 -9.90 13.49 -4.82
CA ASN A 114 -10.53 12.55 -5.75
C ASN A 114 -12.01 12.23 -5.43
N ASP A 115 -12.68 13.07 -4.65
CA ASP A 115 -14.08 12.89 -4.25
C ASP A 115 -14.37 11.46 -3.73
N ALA A 116 -13.47 10.91 -2.90
CA ALA A 116 -13.60 9.56 -2.37
C ALA A 116 -14.67 9.48 -1.27
N ALA A 117 -15.60 8.54 -1.40
CA ALA A 117 -16.50 8.13 -0.32
C ALA A 117 -15.78 7.26 0.71
N PHE A 118 -14.82 6.46 0.24
CA PHE A 118 -13.99 5.56 1.05
C PHE A 118 -12.58 5.49 0.47
N ALA A 119 -11.56 5.42 1.34
CA ALA A 119 -10.20 5.15 0.92
C ALA A 119 -9.38 4.45 2.02
N ILE A 120 -8.34 3.73 1.59
CA ILE A 120 -7.22 3.29 2.42
C ILE A 120 -5.91 3.75 1.78
N ASN A 121 -4.83 3.81 2.58
CA ASN A 121 -3.50 3.98 2.01
C ASN A 121 -3.22 2.89 0.97
N GLY A 122 -2.47 3.24 -0.04
CA GLY A 122 -2.05 2.30 -1.07
C GLY A 122 -0.76 1.56 -0.72
N ASP A 123 0.02 1.28 -1.75
CA ASP A 123 1.21 0.44 -1.69
C ASP A 123 2.47 1.28 -1.40
N TYR A 124 3.62 0.61 -1.29
CA TYR A 124 4.93 1.19 -0.98
C TYR A 124 5.78 1.47 -2.23
N TYR A 125 5.17 1.50 -3.41
CA TYR A 125 5.89 1.63 -4.69
C TYR A 125 6.72 2.91 -4.80
N GLY A 126 6.28 4.02 -4.21
CA GLY A 126 6.97 5.31 -4.27
C GLY A 126 8.24 5.39 -3.42
N PHE A 127 8.56 4.36 -2.66
CA PHE A 127 9.82 4.24 -1.91
C PHE A 127 10.73 3.13 -2.43
N ARG A 128 10.40 2.56 -3.59
CA ARG A 128 11.12 1.47 -4.26
C ARG A 128 11.17 1.72 -5.76
N SER A 129 12.24 1.23 -6.39
CA SER A 129 12.36 1.17 -7.85
C SER A 129 11.87 -0.15 -8.45
N THR A 130 11.36 -1.09 -7.62
CA THR A 130 10.92 -2.43 -8.03
C THR A 130 9.45 -2.66 -7.72
N GLY A 131 8.87 -3.66 -8.36
CA GLY A 131 7.47 -4.06 -8.28
C GLY A 131 6.73 -3.79 -9.59
N ILE A 132 5.72 -4.62 -9.91
CA ILE A 132 4.80 -4.33 -11.01
C ILE A 132 3.70 -3.41 -10.47
N VAL A 133 3.58 -2.21 -11.05
CA VAL A 133 2.57 -1.22 -10.68
C VAL A 133 1.57 -1.05 -11.81
N ILE A 134 0.37 -1.58 -11.60
CA ILE A 134 -0.80 -1.36 -12.44
C ILE A 134 -1.85 -0.66 -11.59
N ARG A 135 -2.38 0.46 -12.07
CA ARG A 135 -3.48 1.19 -11.43
C ARG A 135 -4.53 1.52 -12.49
N ASN A 136 -5.79 1.32 -12.15
CA ASN A 136 -6.92 1.60 -13.04
C ASN A 136 -6.78 0.92 -14.43
N GLY A 137 -6.12 -0.25 -14.48
CA GLY A 137 -5.87 -1.01 -15.72
C GLY A 137 -4.72 -0.46 -16.57
N VAL A 138 -3.97 0.51 -16.08
CA VAL A 138 -2.82 1.11 -16.77
C VAL A 138 -1.52 0.69 -16.06
N ALA A 139 -0.51 0.32 -16.84
CA ALA A 139 0.81 -0.06 -16.35
C ALA A 139 1.69 1.18 -16.17
N PHE A 140 2.23 1.35 -14.96
CA PHE A 140 3.14 2.44 -14.59
C PHE A 140 4.58 1.96 -14.40
N ARG A 141 4.77 0.71 -13.95
CA ARG A 141 6.10 0.12 -13.75
C ARG A 141 6.04 -1.40 -14.01
N ASP A 142 7.10 -1.94 -14.63
CA ASP A 142 7.25 -3.37 -14.93
C ASP A 142 8.62 -3.89 -14.45
N GLU A 143 8.86 -3.81 -13.13
CA GLU A 143 10.12 -4.21 -12.49
C GLU A 143 9.86 -5.28 -11.43
N GLY A 144 9.34 -6.44 -11.88
CA GLY A 144 8.94 -7.54 -10.99
C GLY A 144 10.07 -8.05 -10.10
N ALA A 145 9.82 -8.17 -8.80
CA ALA A 145 10.85 -8.52 -7.82
C ALA A 145 10.41 -9.53 -6.73
N ARG A 146 9.11 -9.72 -6.53
CA ARG A 146 8.56 -10.53 -5.44
C ARG A 146 7.19 -11.11 -5.77
N GLU A 147 6.48 -11.66 -4.79
CA GLU A 147 5.07 -11.94 -4.96
C GLU A 147 4.24 -10.66 -4.87
N GLY A 148 3.22 -10.56 -5.70
CA GLY A 148 2.24 -9.48 -5.72
C GLY A 148 0.82 -10.00 -5.58
N LEU A 149 -0.13 -9.08 -5.36
CA LEU A 149 -1.55 -9.33 -5.49
C LEU A 149 -2.04 -8.64 -6.76
N ALA A 150 -2.70 -9.38 -7.64
CA ALA A 150 -3.44 -8.87 -8.79
C ALA A 150 -4.94 -8.86 -8.47
N LEU A 151 -5.58 -7.70 -8.65
CA LEU A 151 -7.03 -7.53 -8.60
C LEU A 151 -7.54 -7.39 -10.04
N TYR A 152 -8.45 -8.27 -10.44
CA TYR A 152 -8.97 -8.32 -11.80
C TYR A 152 -10.29 -7.55 -11.93
N ARG A 153 -10.62 -7.12 -13.14
CA ARG A 153 -11.87 -6.39 -13.46
C ARG A 153 -13.14 -7.18 -13.15
N ASP A 154 -13.09 -8.51 -13.18
CA ASP A 154 -14.21 -9.38 -12.84
C ASP A 154 -14.37 -9.60 -11.32
N GLY A 155 -13.52 -8.95 -10.52
CA GLY A 155 -13.59 -8.95 -9.05
C GLY A 155 -12.90 -10.13 -8.37
N HIS A 156 -12.20 -11.00 -9.12
CA HIS A 156 -11.34 -11.98 -8.46
C HIS A 156 -9.96 -11.39 -8.12
N ALA A 157 -9.23 -12.04 -7.24
CA ALA A 157 -7.86 -11.67 -6.87
C ALA A 157 -6.95 -12.89 -6.85
N GLU A 158 -5.73 -12.70 -7.30
CA GLU A 158 -4.70 -13.74 -7.35
C GLU A 158 -3.38 -13.24 -6.77
N VAL A 159 -2.73 -14.07 -5.96
CA VAL A 159 -1.34 -13.86 -5.55
C VAL A 159 -0.43 -14.48 -6.60
N TYR A 160 0.41 -13.68 -7.22
CA TYR A 160 1.24 -14.07 -8.35
C TYR A 160 2.72 -13.78 -8.11
N ASP A 161 3.60 -14.42 -8.89
CA ASP A 161 5.04 -14.15 -8.91
C ASP A 161 5.33 -13.08 -9.98
N GLU A 162 5.69 -11.87 -9.54
CA GLU A 162 6.04 -10.76 -10.41
C GLU A 162 7.17 -11.08 -11.38
N THR A 163 8.11 -11.96 -10.96
CA THR A 163 9.29 -12.31 -11.77
C THR A 163 8.95 -13.27 -12.93
N ALA A 164 7.75 -13.83 -12.93
CA ALA A 164 7.29 -14.80 -13.93
C ALA A 164 6.35 -14.19 -14.99
N THR A 165 6.07 -12.88 -14.93
CA THR A 165 5.13 -12.20 -15.81
C THR A 165 5.60 -10.79 -16.14
N THR A 166 4.79 -10.02 -16.87
CA THR A 166 5.00 -8.60 -17.19
C THR A 166 3.73 -7.80 -16.94
N ALA A 167 3.87 -6.49 -16.74
CA ALA A 167 2.73 -5.58 -16.60
C ALA A 167 1.78 -5.67 -17.81
N ASP A 168 2.32 -5.68 -19.04
CA ASP A 168 1.52 -5.79 -20.26
C ASP A 168 0.71 -7.10 -20.30
N ALA A 169 1.31 -8.23 -19.91
CA ALA A 169 0.62 -9.52 -19.86
C ALA A 169 -0.53 -9.51 -18.84
N LEU A 170 -0.31 -8.90 -17.68
CA LEU A 170 -1.32 -8.75 -16.62
C LEU A 170 -2.47 -7.84 -17.07
N VAL A 171 -2.18 -6.69 -17.69
CA VAL A 171 -3.21 -5.80 -18.25
C VAL A 171 -4.01 -6.52 -19.34
N ALA A 172 -3.34 -7.25 -20.25
CA ALA A 172 -4.02 -8.04 -21.27
C ALA A 172 -4.89 -9.17 -20.68
N ALA A 173 -4.54 -9.70 -19.50
CA ALA A 173 -5.33 -10.68 -18.76
C ALA A 173 -6.51 -10.05 -17.99
N GLY A 174 -6.65 -8.73 -17.97
CA GLY A 174 -7.74 -8.02 -17.31
C GLY A 174 -7.43 -7.57 -15.88
N VAL A 175 -6.16 -7.50 -15.48
CA VAL A 175 -5.77 -6.95 -14.19
C VAL A 175 -6.12 -5.46 -14.14
N TRP A 176 -6.75 -5.06 -13.05
CA TRP A 176 -7.18 -3.69 -12.77
C TRP A 176 -6.20 -2.97 -11.82
N HIS A 177 -5.75 -3.67 -10.78
CA HIS A 177 -4.71 -3.18 -9.87
C HIS A 177 -3.72 -4.29 -9.53
N THR A 178 -2.48 -3.93 -9.27
CA THR A 178 -1.50 -4.79 -8.61
C THR A 178 -1.05 -4.16 -7.30
N LEU A 179 -0.71 -4.97 -6.30
CA LEU A 179 -0.09 -4.54 -5.05
C LEU A 179 1.18 -5.37 -4.85
N SER A 180 2.28 -4.73 -4.47
CA SER A 180 3.62 -5.33 -4.48
C SER A 180 4.37 -5.20 -3.14
N PHE A 181 3.72 -4.83 -2.04
CA PHE A 181 4.36 -4.75 -0.73
C PHE A 181 4.60 -6.14 -0.13
N GLY A 182 3.54 -6.85 0.20
CA GLY A 182 3.54 -8.21 0.72
C GLY A 182 3.82 -8.37 2.21
N PRO A 183 3.83 -9.61 2.65
CA PRO A 183 3.48 -10.81 1.91
C PRO A 183 1.96 -11.04 1.82
N ALA A 184 1.54 -12.03 1.01
CA ALA A 184 0.23 -12.65 1.18
C ALA A 184 0.16 -13.26 2.59
N VAL A 185 -0.97 -13.06 3.28
CA VAL A 185 -1.17 -13.61 4.64
C VAL A 185 -2.20 -14.74 4.64
N VAL A 186 -3.11 -14.74 3.67
CA VAL A 186 -4.07 -15.82 3.41
C VAL A 186 -4.02 -16.20 1.94
N ARG A 187 -3.97 -17.49 1.64
CA ARG A 187 -4.07 -18.05 0.30
C ARG A 187 -4.94 -19.30 0.36
N ASP A 188 -5.89 -19.42 -0.57
CA ASP A 188 -6.82 -20.55 -0.66
C ASP A 188 -7.55 -20.86 0.66
N GLY A 189 -7.91 -19.82 1.42
CA GLY A 189 -8.60 -19.96 2.70
C GLY A 189 -7.73 -20.50 3.84
N ALA A 190 -6.41 -20.46 3.70
CA ALA A 190 -5.46 -20.90 4.73
C ALA A 190 -4.40 -19.82 4.99
N VAL A 191 -3.87 -19.80 6.22
CA VAL A 191 -2.70 -18.96 6.56
C VAL A 191 -1.51 -19.41 5.74
N VAL A 192 -0.79 -18.46 5.15
CA VAL A 192 0.43 -18.73 4.39
C VAL A 192 1.53 -19.23 5.32
N ASP A 193 2.17 -20.35 4.96
CA ASP A 193 3.24 -20.92 5.76
C ASP A 193 4.46 -19.99 5.83
N GLY A 194 5.04 -19.86 7.01
CA GLY A 194 6.27 -19.12 7.24
C GLY A 194 6.13 -17.60 7.26
N ILE A 195 4.92 -17.05 7.24
CA ILE A 195 4.70 -15.58 7.30
C ILE A 195 5.27 -14.92 8.56
N ASP A 196 5.50 -15.69 9.60
CA ASP A 196 6.16 -15.27 10.85
C ASP A 196 7.66 -15.02 10.72
N ARG A 197 8.26 -15.31 9.55
CA ARG A 197 9.70 -15.19 9.26
C ARG A 197 10.01 -14.43 7.98
N VAL A 198 8.99 -14.06 7.20
CA VAL A 198 9.17 -13.31 5.95
C VAL A 198 9.64 -11.89 6.25
N GLU A 199 10.58 -11.41 5.47
CA GLU A 199 10.97 -10.00 5.39
C GLU A 199 10.80 -9.54 3.94
N VAL A 200 10.16 -8.39 3.74
CA VAL A 200 9.84 -7.88 2.39
C VAL A 200 10.77 -6.75 1.95
N ASP A 201 11.42 -6.09 2.89
CA ASP A 201 12.37 -5.03 2.60
C ASP A 201 13.45 -5.00 3.67
N THR A 202 14.66 -5.42 3.29
CA THR A 202 15.84 -5.45 4.16
C THR A 202 16.80 -4.30 3.90
N ASN A 203 16.39 -3.29 3.11
CA ASN A 203 17.21 -2.12 2.81
C ASN A 203 17.52 -1.32 4.07
N PHE A 204 18.68 -0.64 4.03
CA PHE A 204 19.12 0.19 5.15
C PHE A 204 18.08 1.26 5.50
N GLY A 205 17.69 1.31 6.77
CA GLY A 205 16.69 2.25 7.29
C GLY A 205 15.27 1.70 7.39
N ASN A 206 14.98 0.57 6.77
CA ASN A 206 13.68 -0.09 6.90
C ASN A 206 13.60 -0.94 8.17
N HIS A 207 12.42 -0.97 8.76
CA HIS A 207 12.13 -1.82 9.91
C HIS A 207 11.61 -3.16 9.42
N SER A 208 11.97 -4.24 10.18
CA SER A 208 11.33 -5.54 9.98
C SER A 208 9.81 -5.42 10.01
N ILE A 209 9.15 -6.14 9.10
CA ILE A 209 7.68 -6.25 9.09
C ILE A 209 7.16 -7.20 10.18
N GLN A 210 8.05 -7.88 10.88
CA GLN A 210 7.66 -8.78 11.98
C GLN A 210 7.27 -8.00 13.24
N GLY A 211 6.65 -8.70 14.19
CA GLY A 211 6.19 -8.12 15.45
C GLY A 211 4.86 -7.39 15.37
N LEU A 212 4.49 -6.77 16.48
CA LEU A 212 3.24 -6.01 16.64
C LEU A 212 3.38 -4.65 15.93
N GLN A 213 2.62 -4.46 14.86
CA GLN A 213 2.66 -3.25 14.04
C GLN A 213 1.24 -2.80 13.67
N PRO A 214 1.03 -1.50 13.39
CA PRO A 214 -0.10 -1.07 12.58
C PRO A 214 -0.02 -1.75 11.22
N ARG A 215 -1.16 -2.16 10.65
CA ARG A 215 -1.22 -2.92 9.40
C ARG A 215 -2.34 -2.42 8.51
N THR A 216 -2.14 -2.51 7.21
CA THR A 216 -3.21 -2.42 6.21
C THR A 216 -3.23 -3.69 5.39
N CYS A 217 -4.40 -4.22 5.12
CA CYS A 217 -4.59 -5.48 4.41
C CYS A 217 -5.77 -5.39 3.46
N VAL A 218 -5.60 -5.96 2.28
CA VAL A 218 -6.66 -6.14 1.28
C VAL A 218 -6.95 -7.63 1.18
N GLY A 219 -8.22 -8.02 1.29
CA GLY A 219 -8.66 -9.40 1.17
C GLY A 219 -9.88 -9.54 0.28
N VAL A 220 -10.09 -10.76 -0.22
CA VAL A 220 -11.20 -11.15 -1.07
C VAL A 220 -11.86 -12.38 -0.50
N GLY A 221 -13.19 -12.30 -0.27
CA GLY A 221 -14.03 -13.41 0.17
C GLY A 221 -14.78 -14.10 -0.99
N GLY A 222 -14.81 -13.44 -2.14
CA GLY A 222 -15.49 -13.90 -3.36
C GLY A 222 -15.39 -12.82 -4.43
N SER A 223 -15.86 -13.11 -5.67
CA SER A 223 -15.82 -12.12 -6.75
C SER A 223 -16.66 -10.89 -6.39
N GLY A 224 -16.06 -9.71 -6.52
CA GLY A 224 -16.70 -8.43 -6.15
C GLY A 224 -16.84 -8.18 -4.65
N HIS A 225 -16.42 -9.10 -3.77
CA HIS A 225 -16.45 -8.92 -2.33
C HIS A 225 -15.04 -8.66 -1.79
N LEU A 226 -14.73 -7.40 -1.52
CA LEU A 226 -13.46 -6.97 -0.95
C LEU A 226 -13.61 -6.66 0.54
N VAL A 227 -12.64 -7.08 1.32
CA VAL A 227 -12.52 -6.77 2.75
C VAL A 227 -11.22 -6.04 2.97
N MET A 228 -11.30 -4.79 3.41
CA MET A 228 -10.11 -3.98 3.72
C MET A 228 -10.01 -3.78 5.22
N VAL A 229 -8.84 -4.06 5.77
CA VAL A 229 -8.60 -3.98 7.21
C VAL A 229 -7.46 -3.02 7.49
N VAL A 230 -7.70 -2.06 8.38
CA VAL A 230 -6.66 -1.21 8.97
C VAL A 230 -6.58 -1.51 10.46
N VAL A 231 -5.40 -1.90 10.94
CA VAL A 231 -5.12 -2.16 12.34
C VAL A 231 -4.29 -1.00 12.89
N ASP A 232 -4.80 -0.33 13.91
CA ASP A 232 -4.01 0.64 14.67
C ASP A 232 -2.96 -0.06 15.54
N GLY A 233 -1.88 0.62 15.87
CA GLY A 233 -0.83 0.04 16.70
C GLY A 233 0.14 1.05 17.28
N ARG A 234 1.17 0.55 17.96
CA ARG A 234 2.22 1.36 18.60
C ARG A 234 1.67 2.38 19.63
N SER A 235 0.50 2.10 20.22
CA SER A 235 -0.20 3.00 21.14
C SER A 235 -0.65 2.25 22.40
N THR A 236 0.14 2.36 23.44
CA THR A 236 -0.11 1.70 24.73
C THR A 236 -1.49 2.09 25.29
N GLY A 237 -2.26 1.08 25.73
CA GLY A 237 -3.60 1.26 26.30
C GLY A 237 -4.70 1.52 25.28
N TYR A 238 -4.35 1.57 23.97
CA TYR A 238 -5.30 1.76 22.87
C TYR A 238 -5.23 0.65 21.81
N SER A 239 -4.07 0.42 21.25
CA SER A 239 -3.83 -0.66 20.30
C SER A 239 -2.34 -1.01 20.22
N ALA A 240 -2.02 -2.26 20.48
CA ALA A 240 -0.67 -2.77 20.36
C ALA A 240 -0.23 -2.92 18.91
N GLY A 241 -1.17 -3.12 18.01
CA GLY A 241 -0.94 -3.60 16.66
C GLY A 241 -1.01 -5.12 16.58
N VAL A 242 -0.70 -5.68 15.42
CA VAL A 242 -0.84 -7.11 15.16
C VAL A 242 0.37 -7.65 14.40
N THR A 243 0.72 -8.92 14.65
CA THR A 243 1.70 -9.67 13.86
C THR A 243 1.09 -10.10 12.52
N LEU A 244 1.90 -10.55 11.55
CA LEU A 244 1.38 -11.10 10.29
C LEU A 244 0.47 -12.32 10.51
N PRO A 245 0.83 -13.32 11.36
CA PRO A 245 -0.10 -14.39 11.69
C PRO A 245 -1.40 -13.92 12.36
N GLY A 246 -1.34 -12.89 13.19
CA GLY A 246 -2.53 -12.28 13.79
C GLY A 246 -3.40 -11.58 12.75
N LEU A 247 -2.80 -10.88 11.78
CA LEU A 247 -3.50 -10.29 10.65
C LEU A 247 -4.19 -11.36 9.80
N ALA A 248 -3.49 -12.45 9.49
CA ALA A 248 -4.06 -13.59 8.77
C ALA A 248 -5.29 -14.18 9.48
N ALA A 249 -5.21 -14.33 10.82
CA ALA A 249 -6.35 -14.81 11.62
C ALA A 249 -7.56 -13.85 11.55
N ILE A 250 -7.32 -12.54 11.56
CA ILE A 250 -8.38 -11.52 11.38
C ILE A 250 -9.02 -11.70 10.00
N MET A 251 -8.23 -11.76 8.93
CA MET A 251 -8.74 -11.87 7.55
C MET A 251 -9.52 -13.18 7.31
N LEU A 252 -9.03 -14.32 7.83
CA LEU A 252 -9.77 -15.59 7.80
C LEU A 252 -11.07 -15.51 8.58
N GLY A 253 -11.06 -14.88 9.75
CA GLY A 253 -12.27 -14.66 10.57
C GLY A 253 -13.32 -13.77 9.88
N LEU A 254 -12.92 -12.98 8.91
CA LEU A 254 -13.77 -12.15 8.04
C LEU A 254 -14.20 -12.88 6.77
N GLY A 255 -13.81 -14.15 6.58
CA GLY A 255 -14.19 -14.97 5.44
C GLY A 255 -13.33 -14.78 4.19
N CYS A 256 -12.18 -14.13 4.29
CA CYS A 256 -11.28 -13.98 3.15
C CYS A 256 -10.65 -15.30 2.76
N THR A 257 -10.66 -15.63 1.48
CA THR A 257 -9.94 -16.76 0.89
C THR A 257 -8.55 -16.37 0.39
N THR A 258 -8.38 -15.09 0.04
CA THR A 258 -7.09 -14.46 -0.30
C THR A 258 -6.97 -13.18 0.49
N ALA A 259 -5.79 -12.91 1.09
CA ALA A 259 -5.51 -11.65 1.77
C ALA A 259 -4.02 -11.29 1.67
N TYR A 260 -3.76 -10.01 1.45
CA TYR A 260 -2.43 -9.49 1.16
C TYR A 260 -2.15 -8.24 2.01
N ASN A 261 -1.02 -8.28 2.72
CA ASN A 261 -0.55 -7.16 3.52
C ASN A 261 0.07 -6.09 2.62
N ILE A 262 -0.30 -4.84 2.81
CA ILE A 262 0.27 -3.70 2.09
C ILE A 262 1.01 -2.78 3.05
N ASP A 263 1.46 -1.59 2.59
CA ASP A 263 2.19 -0.66 3.45
C ASP A 263 1.41 -0.38 4.73
N GLY A 264 2.14 -0.39 5.81
CA GLY A 264 1.59 -0.32 7.15
C GLY A 264 2.29 0.71 8.04
N GLY A 265 2.29 0.46 9.34
CA GLY A 265 2.94 1.35 10.28
C GLY A 265 2.28 2.74 10.32
N GLY A 266 3.06 3.78 10.00
CA GLY A 266 2.55 5.15 9.99
C GLY A 266 1.58 5.47 8.84
N SER A 267 1.64 4.71 7.76
CA SER A 267 0.75 4.88 6.61
C SER A 267 -0.63 4.25 6.82
N SER A 268 -0.77 3.30 7.77
CA SER A 268 -2.06 2.62 8.01
C SER A 268 -3.19 3.61 8.27
N THR A 269 -3.96 3.91 7.26
CA THR A 269 -5.02 4.93 7.30
C THR A 269 -6.26 4.43 6.57
N MET A 270 -7.43 4.69 7.16
CA MET A 270 -8.74 4.49 6.56
C MET A 270 -9.53 5.80 6.63
N TYR A 271 -10.09 6.20 5.50
CA TYR A 271 -10.92 7.38 5.32
C TYR A 271 -12.31 6.95 4.85
N HIS A 272 -13.36 7.55 5.41
CA HIS A 272 -14.74 7.29 5.01
C HIS A 272 -15.61 8.51 5.31
N ASP A 273 -16.51 8.85 4.39
CA ASP A 273 -17.47 9.96 4.53
C ASP A 273 -16.83 11.28 5.00
N GLY A 274 -15.73 11.67 4.40
CA GLY A 274 -15.08 12.95 4.70
C GLY A 274 -14.20 12.97 5.94
N ALA A 275 -13.96 11.83 6.61
CA ALA A 275 -13.20 11.78 7.86
C ALA A 275 -12.28 10.57 7.98
N LEU A 276 -11.25 10.70 8.82
CA LEU A 276 -10.45 9.56 9.25
C LEU A 276 -11.27 8.61 10.12
N VAL A 277 -11.25 7.33 9.79
CA VAL A 277 -11.93 6.28 10.55
C VAL A 277 -11.06 5.79 11.70
N ASN A 278 -9.78 5.56 11.44
CA ASN A 278 -8.82 5.07 12.42
C ASN A 278 -8.03 6.22 13.07
N ARG A 279 -7.10 5.86 13.96
CA ARG A 279 -6.20 6.81 14.63
C ARG A 279 -4.75 6.48 14.30
N PRO A 280 -4.22 6.92 13.14
CA PRO A 280 -2.87 6.59 12.72
C PRO A 280 -1.86 6.84 13.85
N LEU A 281 -1.05 5.82 14.17
CA LEU A 281 -0.11 5.80 15.30
C LEU A 281 -0.72 6.15 16.68
N GLY A 282 -2.04 5.94 16.86
CA GLY A 282 -2.77 6.31 18.08
C GLY A 282 -2.91 7.81 18.31
N LYS A 283 -2.46 8.65 17.40
CA LYS A 283 -2.44 10.12 17.52
C LYS A 283 -3.40 10.82 16.56
N GLY A 284 -3.88 10.13 15.53
CA GLY A 284 -4.67 10.72 14.46
C GLY A 284 -3.84 11.61 13.53
N THR A 285 -2.53 11.37 13.46
CA THR A 285 -1.63 12.07 12.54
C THR A 285 -1.16 11.08 11.48
N GLU A 286 -1.55 11.33 10.24
CA GLU A 286 -1.17 10.52 9.11
C GLU A 286 0.32 10.70 8.75
N ARG A 287 0.90 9.65 8.19
CA ARG A 287 2.14 9.70 7.41
C ARG A 287 1.77 9.70 5.94
N GLY A 288 2.51 10.42 5.11
CA GLY A 288 2.31 10.41 3.66
C GLY A 288 2.41 9.00 3.06
N THR A 289 1.61 8.77 2.03
CA THR A 289 1.59 7.59 1.16
C THR A 289 1.69 8.07 -0.29
N SER A 290 2.16 7.20 -1.20
CA SER A 290 2.32 7.58 -2.60
C SER A 290 1.05 7.42 -3.44
N ASP A 291 0.12 6.58 -2.97
CA ASP A 291 -1.19 6.37 -3.59
C ASP A 291 -2.23 5.92 -2.56
N ILE A 292 -3.46 5.86 -3.01
CA ILE A 292 -4.60 5.29 -2.28
C ILE A 292 -5.35 4.28 -3.14
N LEU A 293 -6.05 3.35 -2.48
CA LEU A 293 -7.18 2.64 -3.07
C LEU A 293 -8.46 3.28 -2.55
N TYR A 294 -9.39 3.62 -3.44
CA TYR A 294 -10.59 4.37 -3.06
C TYR A 294 -11.82 3.98 -3.87
N VAL A 295 -12.98 4.28 -3.31
CA VAL A 295 -14.28 4.24 -4.00
C VAL A 295 -14.77 5.68 -4.12
N PRO A 296 -15.02 6.20 -5.32
CA PRO A 296 -15.52 7.56 -5.50
C PRO A 296 -16.98 7.69 -5.04
N VAL A 297 -17.40 8.88 -4.62
CA VAL A 297 -18.80 9.18 -4.25
C VAL A 297 -19.77 8.83 -5.38
N SER A 298 -19.36 9.02 -6.63
CA SER A 298 -20.18 8.69 -7.80
C SER A 298 -20.50 7.20 -7.96
N ALA A 299 -19.82 6.31 -7.23
CA ALA A 299 -20.02 4.86 -7.27
C ALA A 299 -20.81 4.32 -6.07
N THR A 300 -21.21 5.17 -5.11
CA THR A 300 -21.96 4.77 -3.89
C THR A 300 -23.47 4.94 -3.99
#